data_670af3d6108392631420b703be915cc9
#
_entry.id   670af3d6108392631420b703be915cc9
#
_cell.length_a   1.000
_cell.length_b   1.000
_cell.length_c   1.000
_cell.angle_alpha   90.00
_cell.angle_beta   90.00
_cell.angle_gamma   90.00
#
_symmetry.space_group_name_H-M   'P 1'
#
loop_
_entity.id
_entity.type
_entity.pdbx_description
1 polymer ?
#
loop_
_entity_poly.entity_id
_entity_poly.type
_entity_poly.pdbx_seq_one_letter_code
_entity_poly.pdbx_strand_id
1 'polypeptide(L)'
;MMHCFAVPDRMRFHMKGKLSHDESVNPDMNDREKYISPFSTRYASAQMQHIFSEDFKFRTWRRLWISLAKAEKKLGLDITDEQIAELEAHRDDVNFEVAEEREREVRHDVMSHVYAYGKQCPKAEGIIHLGATSCYVGDNTDVIILREASEIILKKAAQVVRNLSAFAEKYKALPCLAYTHLQPAQLTTVGKRATLWAYELCDDIDELEHRLSKLKLLGSKGTTGTQ
;
A
#
# COMPACT_ATOMS: atom_id res chain seq x y z
N MET A 1 -29.13 5.47 -35.76
CA MET A 1 -28.13 5.06 -36.76
C MET A 1 -26.77 5.02 -36.07
N MET A 2 -26.39 3.85 -35.62
CA MET A 2 -25.06 3.60 -35.02
C MET A 2 -24.06 3.26 -36.14
N HIS A 3 -23.05 4.11 -36.36
CA HIS A 3 -21.94 3.79 -37.23
C HIS A 3 -20.90 3.01 -36.45
N CYS A 4 -20.82 1.72 -36.70
CA CYS A 4 -19.68 0.89 -36.31
C CYS A 4 -18.42 1.37 -37.03
N PHE A 5 -17.43 1.83 -36.26
CA PHE A 5 -16.08 2.02 -36.76
C PHE A 5 -15.40 0.64 -36.92
N ALA A 6 -15.23 0.22 -38.15
CA ALA A 6 -14.44 -0.96 -38.47
C ALA A 6 -12.96 -0.66 -38.23
N VAL A 7 -12.30 -1.45 -37.40
CA VAL A 7 -10.84 -1.41 -37.18
C VAL A 7 -10.16 -1.92 -38.46
N PRO A 8 -9.16 -1.20 -39.04
CA PRO A 8 -8.48 -1.62 -40.24
C PRO A 8 -7.73 -2.94 -40.04
N ASP A 9 -7.85 -3.84 -41.01
CA ASP A 9 -7.30 -5.21 -41.04
C ASP A 9 -5.75 -5.30 -40.96
N ARG A 10 -5.03 -4.19 -40.89
CA ARG A 10 -3.56 -4.13 -40.85
C ARG A 10 -2.92 -4.29 -39.47
N MET A 11 -3.72 -4.44 -38.39
CA MET A 11 -3.22 -4.68 -37.04
C MET A 11 -3.50 -6.10 -36.51
N ARG A 12 -3.69 -7.08 -37.38
CA ARG A 12 -3.64 -8.49 -36.94
C ARG A 12 -2.19 -8.92 -36.81
N PHE A 13 -1.63 -8.68 -35.61
CA PHE A 13 -0.42 -9.40 -35.19
C PHE A 13 -0.75 -10.89 -35.18
N HIS A 14 -0.10 -11.65 -36.06
CA HIS A 14 -0.12 -13.11 -36.05
C HIS A 14 0.61 -13.59 -34.77
N MET A 15 -0.08 -13.68 -33.64
CA MET A 15 0.41 -14.45 -32.50
C MET A 15 0.25 -15.95 -32.81
N LYS A 16 1.07 -16.50 -33.68
CA LYS A 16 1.36 -17.92 -33.77
C LYS A 16 2.68 -18.18 -33.04
N GLY A 17 2.62 -18.17 -31.72
CA GLY A 17 3.64 -18.70 -30.85
C GLY A 17 2.93 -19.25 -29.62
N LYS A 18 3.13 -20.51 -29.29
CA LYS A 18 2.83 -21.01 -27.96
C LYS A 18 3.58 -20.12 -27.00
N LEU A 19 2.87 -19.37 -26.15
CA LEU A 19 3.45 -18.73 -24.97
C LEU A 19 3.99 -19.87 -24.10
N SER A 20 5.28 -20.16 -24.20
CA SER A 20 5.99 -20.93 -23.20
C SER A 20 6.04 -20.03 -21.97
N HIS A 21 5.29 -20.37 -20.94
CA HIS A 21 5.36 -19.75 -19.60
C HIS A 21 6.66 -20.18 -18.91
N ASP A 22 7.81 -19.82 -19.47
CA ASP A 22 9.10 -20.01 -18.83
C ASP A 22 10.09 -18.94 -19.33
N GLU A 23 9.74 -17.68 -19.10
CA GLU A 23 10.73 -16.62 -18.99
C GLU A 23 10.82 -16.27 -17.50
N SER A 24 11.46 -17.15 -16.74
CA SER A 24 12.06 -16.79 -15.45
C SER A 24 12.91 -15.54 -15.69
N VAL A 25 12.68 -14.49 -14.92
CA VAL A 25 13.54 -13.30 -14.92
C VAL A 25 14.97 -13.80 -14.80
N ASN A 26 15.80 -13.54 -15.82
CA ASN A 26 17.19 -13.97 -15.82
C ASN A 26 17.85 -13.42 -14.54
N PRO A 27 18.28 -14.26 -13.59
CA PRO A 27 18.86 -13.80 -12.32
C PRO A 27 20.15 -12.98 -12.53
N ASP A 28 20.80 -13.10 -13.69
CA ASP A 28 22.04 -12.41 -14.04
C ASP A 28 21.81 -11.04 -14.71
N MET A 29 20.56 -10.57 -14.83
CA MET A 29 20.28 -9.23 -15.36
C MET A 29 20.89 -8.16 -14.46
N ASN A 30 21.72 -7.29 -15.07
CA ASN A 30 22.25 -6.10 -14.44
C ASN A 30 21.09 -5.20 -13.99
N ASP A 31 21.23 -4.50 -12.87
CA ASP A 31 20.20 -3.58 -12.36
C ASP A 31 19.78 -2.49 -13.37
N ARG A 32 20.63 -2.17 -14.33
CA ARG A 32 20.33 -1.23 -15.42
C ARG A 32 19.50 -1.83 -16.55
N GLU A 33 19.39 -3.14 -16.61
CA GLU A 33 18.58 -3.87 -17.59
C GLU A 33 17.16 -4.13 -17.08
N LYS A 34 16.91 -3.88 -15.78
CA LYS A 34 15.61 -4.00 -15.12
C LYS A 34 14.91 -2.65 -15.06
N TYR A 35 13.61 -2.65 -15.29
CA TYR A 35 12.81 -1.46 -15.02
C TYR A 35 12.70 -1.22 -13.52
N ILE A 36 13.13 -0.05 -13.09
CA ILE A 36 12.96 0.42 -11.70
C ILE A 36 12.14 1.70 -11.73
N SER A 37 11.04 1.72 -10.98
CA SER A 37 10.17 2.88 -10.93
C SER A 37 10.89 4.10 -10.34
N PRO A 38 10.88 5.27 -11.01
CA PRO A 38 11.42 6.50 -10.44
C PRO A 38 10.66 6.96 -9.19
N PHE A 39 9.43 6.52 -8.97
CA PHE A 39 8.73 6.81 -7.72
C PHE A 39 9.47 6.24 -6.52
N SER A 40 10.03 5.03 -6.63
CA SER A 40 10.82 4.43 -5.55
C SER A 40 12.21 5.08 -5.41
N THR A 41 12.93 5.28 -6.51
CA THR A 41 14.35 5.68 -6.45
C THR A 41 14.58 7.18 -6.29
N ARG A 42 13.65 8.04 -6.71
CA ARG A 42 13.83 9.50 -6.75
C ARG A 42 12.84 10.28 -5.90
N TYR A 43 11.61 9.83 -5.75
CA TYR A 43 10.54 10.63 -5.16
C TYR A 43 10.04 10.12 -3.81
N ALA A 44 10.00 8.81 -3.59
CA ALA A 44 9.56 8.25 -2.32
C ALA A 44 10.61 8.42 -1.22
N SER A 45 10.16 8.79 -0.02
CA SER A 45 11.01 8.74 1.17
C SER A 45 11.28 7.29 1.59
N ALA A 46 12.35 7.06 2.36
CA ALA A 46 12.63 5.74 2.91
C ALA A 46 11.46 5.16 3.73
N GLN A 47 10.74 5.99 4.48
CA GLN A 47 9.54 5.57 5.21
C GLN A 47 8.42 5.11 4.27
N MET A 48 8.17 5.85 3.18
CA MET A 48 7.15 5.47 2.20
C MET A 48 7.52 4.17 1.48
N GLN A 49 8.79 4.00 1.09
CA GLN A 49 9.28 2.77 0.48
C GLN A 49 9.11 1.56 1.42
N HIS A 50 9.41 1.74 2.71
CA HIS A 50 9.25 0.67 3.70
C HIS A 50 7.79 0.21 3.81
N ILE A 51 6.82 1.14 3.88
CA ILE A 51 5.39 0.80 3.98
C ILE A 51 4.91 -0.02 2.75
N PHE A 52 5.47 0.23 1.56
CA PHE A 52 5.15 -0.51 0.34
C PHE A 52 6.09 -1.68 0.06
N SER A 53 6.95 -2.05 1.01
CA SER A 53 7.88 -3.18 0.85
C SER A 53 7.21 -4.53 1.14
N GLU A 54 7.81 -5.58 0.60
CA GLU A 54 7.42 -6.95 0.92
C GLU A 54 7.60 -7.29 2.39
N ASP A 55 8.68 -6.79 3.02
CA ASP A 55 8.91 -6.97 4.46
C ASP A 55 7.72 -6.45 5.28
N PHE A 56 7.25 -5.23 5.00
CA PHE A 56 6.08 -4.67 5.67
C PHE A 56 4.80 -5.47 5.38
N LYS A 57 4.59 -5.85 4.11
CA LYS A 57 3.44 -6.64 3.65
C LYS A 57 3.35 -7.96 4.42
N PHE A 58 4.41 -8.75 4.41
CA PHE A 58 4.36 -10.10 4.97
C PHE A 58 4.40 -10.13 6.51
N ARG A 59 5.05 -9.16 7.16
CA ARG A 59 4.90 -8.97 8.61
C ARG A 59 3.48 -8.59 8.98
N THR A 60 2.81 -7.79 8.15
CA THR A 60 1.40 -7.44 8.37
C THR A 60 0.50 -8.66 8.19
N TRP A 61 0.76 -9.56 7.24
CA TRP A 61 0.05 -10.84 7.13
C TRP A 61 0.16 -11.66 8.41
N ARG A 62 1.34 -11.78 9.00
CA ARG A 62 1.54 -12.51 10.27
C ARG A 62 0.75 -11.86 11.42
N ARG A 63 0.72 -10.54 11.51
CA ARG A 63 -0.11 -9.82 12.49
C ARG A 63 -1.59 -10.12 12.30
N LEU A 64 -2.06 -10.19 11.08
CA LEU A 64 -3.45 -10.53 10.75
C LEU A 64 -3.77 -11.98 11.12
N TRP A 65 -2.89 -12.95 10.84
CA TRP A 65 -3.08 -14.34 11.25
C TRP A 65 -3.09 -14.51 12.78
N ILE A 66 -2.21 -13.82 13.50
CA ILE A 66 -2.24 -13.81 14.98
C ILE A 66 -3.58 -13.23 15.48
N SER A 67 -4.05 -12.15 14.87
CA SER A 67 -5.32 -11.52 15.22
C SER A 67 -6.50 -12.44 14.94
N LEU A 68 -6.46 -13.19 13.83
CA LEU A 68 -7.45 -14.20 13.49
C LEU A 68 -7.49 -15.30 14.53
N ALA A 69 -6.35 -15.93 14.83
CA ALA A 69 -6.26 -17.01 15.83
C ALA A 69 -6.75 -16.57 17.23
N LYS A 70 -6.42 -15.33 17.63
CA LYS A 70 -6.94 -14.76 18.90
C LYS A 70 -8.46 -14.58 18.88
N ALA A 71 -9.01 -14.14 17.75
CA ALA A 71 -10.45 -13.96 17.60
C ALA A 71 -11.18 -15.30 17.60
N GLU A 72 -10.67 -16.28 16.89
CA GLU A 72 -11.21 -17.64 16.82
C GLU A 72 -11.18 -18.34 18.18
N LYS A 73 -10.06 -18.22 18.94
CA LYS A 73 -10.00 -18.69 20.31
C LYS A 73 -11.08 -18.05 21.19
N LYS A 74 -11.28 -16.74 21.05
CA LYS A 74 -12.32 -16.02 21.80
C LYS A 74 -13.74 -16.49 21.46
N LEU A 75 -13.92 -16.96 20.23
CA LEU A 75 -15.19 -17.56 19.77
C LEU A 75 -15.37 -19.02 20.20
N GLY A 76 -14.40 -19.61 20.87
CA GLY A 76 -14.48 -20.95 21.44
C GLY A 76 -13.86 -22.06 20.58
N LEU A 77 -13.08 -21.73 19.54
CA LEU A 77 -12.29 -22.71 18.84
C LEU A 77 -11.16 -23.24 19.74
N ASP A 78 -10.78 -24.50 19.54
CA ASP A 78 -9.72 -25.16 20.29
C ASP A 78 -8.32 -24.67 19.83
N ILE A 79 -8.02 -23.43 20.25
CA ILE A 79 -6.74 -22.76 20.01
C ILE A 79 -6.09 -22.46 21.35
N THR A 80 -4.87 -22.93 21.54
CA THR A 80 -4.15 -22.79 22.81
C THR A 80 -3.38 -21.45 22.92
N ASP A 81 -3.08 -21.02 24.15
CA ASP A 81 -2.21 -19.86 24.38
C ASP A 81 -0.78 -20.11 23.90
N GLU A 82 -0.33 -21.37 23.96
CA GLU A 82 0.99 -21.75 23.45
C GLU A 82 1.11 -21.58 21.95
N GLN A 83 0.07 -21.94 21.18
CA GLN A 83 0.05 -21.74 19.73
C GLN A 83 0.10 -20.26 19.38
N ILE A 84 -0.69 -19.44 20.07
CA ILE A 84 -0.66 -17.97 19.86
C ILE A 84 0.70 -17.38 20.23
N ALA A 85 1.29 -17.80 21.35
CA ALA A 85 2.61 -17.33 21.77
C ALA A 85 3.72 -17.71 20.76
N GLU A 86 3.65 -18.91 20.17
CA GLU A 86 4.58 -19.34 19.13
C GLU A 86 4.44 -18.46 17.88
N LEU A 87 3.23 -18.15 17.43
CA LEU A 87 3.01 -17.22 16.32
C LEU A 87 3.57 -15.82 16.65
N GLU A 88 3.33 -15.32 17.85
CA GLU A 88 3.84 -14.01 18.28
C GLU A 88 5.37 -13.95 18.30
N ALA A 89 6.02 -15.02 18.75
CA ALA A 89 7.48 -15.11 18.82
C ALA A 89 8.13 -14.99 17.43
N HIS A 90 7.47 -15.52 16.39
CA HIS A 90 7.97 -15.51 15.02
C HIS A 90 7.26 -14.50 14.11
N ARG A 91 6.61 -13.49 14.69
CA ARG A 91 5.84 -12.49 13.94
C ARG A 91 6.68 -11.67 12.96
N ASP A 92 7.89 -11.31 13.35
CA ASP A 92 8.69 -10.32 12.63
C ASP A 92 9.91 -10.94 11.88
N ASP A 93 10.17 -12.23 12.01
CA ASP A 93 11.29 -12.94 11.37
C ASP A 93 10.84 -13.75 10.13
N VAL A 94 10.32 -13.04 9.12
CA VAL A 94 9.82 -13.67 7.90
C VAL A 94 10.93 -14.40 7.15
N ASN A 95 10.74 -15.71 6.91
CA ASN A 95 11.65 -16.50 6.10
C ASN A 95 11.22 -16.44 4.63
N PHE A 96 11.76 -15.47 3.89
CA PHE A 96 11.47 -15.24 2.48
C PHE A 96 11.92 -16.40 1.60
N GLU A 97 13.10 -16.96 1.86
CA GLU A 97 13.66 -18.03 1.03
C GLU A 97 12.75 -19.26 0.98
N VAL A 98 12.27 -19.70 2.15
CA VAL A 98 11.33 -20.83 2.25
C VAL A 98 10.00 -20.51 1.59
N ALA A 99 9.52 -19.27 1.71
CA ALA A 99 8.26 -18.85 1.09
C ALA A 99 8.40 -18.83 -0.44
N GLU A 100 9.46 -18.25 -0.99
CA GLU A 100 9.72 -18.19 -2.42
C GLU A 100 9.92 -19.58 -3.05
N GLU A 101 10.66 -20.47 -2.37
CA GLU A 101 10.83 -21.85 -2.83
C GLU A 101 9.45 -22.54 -2.92
N ARG A 102 8.63 -22.40 -1.89
CA ARG A 102 7.30 -22.99 -1.86
C ARG A 102 6.38 -22.38 -2.91
N GLU A 103 6.49 -21.09 -3.19
CA GLU A 103 5.68 -20.41 -4.20
C GLU A 103 5.99 -20.92 -5.62
N ARG A 104 7.24 -21.22 -5.93
CA ARG A 104 7.61 -21.84 -7.20
C ARG A 104 6.90 -23.19 -7.43
N GLU A 105 6.63 -23.93 -6.34
CA GLU A 105 5.92 -25.20 -6.43
C GLU A 105 4.40 -25.04 -6.54
N VAL A 106 3.79 -24.24 -5.65
CA VAL A 106 2.33 -24.17 -5.48
C VAL A 106 1.69 -23.03 -6.25
N ARG A 107 2.46 -22.06 -6.73
CA ARG A 107 2.02 -20.88 -7.47
C ARG A 107 0.94 -20.07 -6.74
N HIS A 108 1.14 -19.91 -5.43
CA HIS A 108 0.20 -19.22 -4.56
C HIS A 108 0.94 -18.58 -3.38
N ASP A 109 1.05 -17.25 -3.40
CA ASP A 109 1.81 -16.44 -2.43
C ASP A 109 1.34 -16.63 -0.98
N VAL A 110 0.04 -16.51 -0.71
CA VAL A 110 -0.51 -16.66 0.65
C VAL A 110 -0.21 -18.04 1.23
N MET A 111 -0.43 -19.11 0.46
CA MET A 111 -0.19 -20.48 0.92
C MET A 111 1.30 -20.76 1.12
N SER A 112 2.16 -20.12 0.36
CA SER A 112 3.62 -20.20 0.52
C SER A 112 4.07 -19.56 1.83
N HIS A 113 3.53 -18.42 2.18
CA HIS A 113 3.79 -17.76 3.45
C HIS A 113 3.14 -18.47 4.65
N VAL A 114 1.97 -19.10 4.48
CA VAL A 114 1.38 -19.98 5.50
C VAL A 114 2.33 -21.14 5.79
N TYR A 115 2.84 -21.79 4.74
CA TYR A 115 3.81 -22.89 4.87
C TYR A 115 5.10 -22.44 5.56
N ALA A 116 5.71 -21.35 5.11
CA ALA A 116 6.94 -20.83 5.71
C ALA A 116 6.76 -20.46 7.20
N TYR A 117 5.61 -19.89 7.56
CA TYR A 117 5.28 -19.56 8.93
C TYR A 117 5.02 -20.81 9.77
N GLY A 118 4.32 -21.83 9.21
CA GLY A 118 4.10 -23.11 9.86
C GLY A 118 5.40 -23.86 10.18
N LYS A 119 6.41 -23.78 9.28
CA LYS A 119 7.75 -24.35 9.55
C LYS A 119 8.44 -23.73 10.75
N GLN A 120 8.21 -22.44 11.01
CA GLN A 120 8.72 -21.76 12.19
C GLN A 120 7.86 -22.00 13.44
N CYS A 121 6.57 -22.32 13.24
CA CYS A 121 5.56 -22.47 14.29
C CYS A 121 4.88 -23.84 14.22
N PRO A 122 5.59 -24.95 14.49
CA PRO A 122 5.04 -26.31 14.30
C PRO A 122 3.82 -26.63 15.19
N LYS A 123 3.69 -26.03 16.37
CA LYS A 123 2.51 -26.20 17.23
C LYS A 123 1.29 -25.48 16.65
N ALA A 124 1.51 -24.35 15.97
CA ALA A 124 0.47 -23.50 15.45
C ALA A 124 0.20 -23.71 13.95
N GLU A 125 0.95 -24.56 13.25
CA GLU A 125 0.84 -24.76 11.80
C GLU A 125 -0.62 -24.97 11.33
N GLY A 126 -1.38 -25.78 12.06
CA GLY A 126 -2.77 -26.14 11.71
C GLY A 126 -3.79 -25.02 11.91
N ILE A 127 -3.44 -23.94 12.59
CA ILE A 127 -4.36 -22.82 12.87
C ILE A 127 -4.02 -21.55 12.09
N ILE A 128 -2.90 -21.54 11.37
CA ILE A 128 -2.55 -20.40 10.53
C ILE A 128 -3.54 -20.31 9.38
N HIS A 129 -4.16 -19.15 9.20
CA HIS A 129 -5.12 -18.92 8.11
C HIS A 129 -6.40 -19.77 8.20
N LEU A 130 -6.74 -20.27 9.38
CA LEU A 130 -7.91 -21.13 9.59
C LEU A 130 -9.20 -20.38 9.21
N GLY A 131 -10.06 -21.00 8.42
CA GLY A 131 -11.34 -20.42 7.98
C GLY A 131 -11.28 -19.15 7.14
N ALA A 132 -10.08 -18.67 6.78
CA ALA A 132 -9.90 -17.45 6.01
C ALA A 132 -9.66 -17.75 4.51
N THR A 133 -9.94 -16.77 3.66
CA THR A 133 -9.53 -16.77 2.25
C THR A 133 -8.26 -15.94 2.07
N SER A 134 -7.56 -16.10 0.94
CA SER A 134 -6.35 -15.34 0.62
C SER A 134 -6.56 -13.82 0.71
N CYS A 135 -7.73 -13.33 0.30
CA CYS A 135 -8.08 -11.91 0.39
C CYS A 135 -8.14 -11.39 1.84
N TYR A 136 -8.28 -12.25 2.85
CA TYR A 136 -8.25 -11.81 4.24
C TYR A 136 -6.95 -11.06 4.56
N VAL A 137 -5.80 -11.64 4.24
CA VAL A 137 -4.51 -10.97 4.49
C VAL A 137 -4.18 -9.94 3.43
N GLY A 138 -4.48 -10.20 2.16
CA GLY A 138 -4.21 -9.28 1.05
C GLY A 138 -4.95 -7.95 1.23
N ASP A 139 -6.27 -7.98 1.17
CA ASP A 139 -7.11 -6.77 1.17
C ASP A 139 -6.99 -5.97 2.47
N ASN A 140 -6.92 -6.65 3.63
CA ASN A 140 -6.75 -5.93 4.90
C ASN A 140 -5.35 -5.31 5.02
N THR A 141 -4.31 -5.93 4.47
CA THR A 141 -2.97 -5.35 4.42
C THR A 141 -2.94 -4.11 3.53
N ASP A 142 -3.60 -4.12 2.39
CA ASP A 142 -3.71 -2.94 1.51
C ASP A 142 -4.38 -1.77 2.22
N VAL A 143 -5.42 -2.02 3.01
CA VAL A 143 -6.06 -0.98 3.84
C VAL A 143 -5.10 -0.43 4.89
N ILE A 144 -4.30 -1.29 5.55
CA ILE A 144 -3.30 -0.87 6.55
C ILE A 144 -2.20 -0.04 5.89
N ILE A 145 -1.66 -0.49 4.76
CA ILE A 145 -0.66 0.23 3.95
C ILE A 145 -1.18 1.61 3.58
N LEU A 146 -2.40 1.69 3.04
CA LEU A 146 -3.01 2.94 2.62
C LEU A 146 -3.18 3.91 3.80
N ARG A 147 -3.58 3.42 4.97
CA ARG A 147 -3.70 4.22 6.19
C ARG A 147 -2.35 4.79 6.62
N GLU A 148 -1.34 3.94 6.79
CA GLU A 148 -0.02 4.37 7.25
C GLU A 148 0.68 5.31 6.27
N ALA A 149 0.56 5.06 4.96
CA ALA A 149 1.06 5.94 3.93
C ALA A 149 0.37 7.33 3.98
N SER A 150 -0.94 7.35 4.15
CA SER A 150 -1.71 8.60 4.26
C SER A 150 -1.35 9.40 5.52
N GLU A 151 -1.09 8.74 6.64
CA GLU A 151 -0.62 9.41 7.87
C GLU A 151 0.74 10.09 7.69
N ILE A 152 1.64 9.51 6.88
CA ILE A 152 2.91 10.17 6.52
C ILE A 152 2.63 11.44 5.71
N ILE A 153 1.71 11.37 4.76
CA ILE A 153 1.33 12.51 3.92
C ILE A 153 0.73 13.62 4.77
N LEU A 154 -0.20 13.31 5.69
CA LEU A 154 -0.79 14.28 6.60
C LEU A 154 0.26 15.01 7.44
N LYS A 155 1.23 14.29 8.02
CA LYS A 155 2.32 14.89 8.78
C LYS A 155 3.15 15.86 7.93
N LYS A 156 3.43 15.51 6.69
CA LYS A 156 4.18 16.35 5.74
C LYS A 156 3.36 17.56 5.31
N ALA A 157 2.08 17.39 4.97
CA ALA A 157 1.18 18.49 4.62
C ALA A 157 1.06 19.51 5.75
N ALA A 158 0.83 19.07 6.97
CA ALA A 158 0.80 19.93 8.16
C ALA A 158 2.12 20.70 8.38
N GLN A 159 3.28 20.09 8.05
CA GLN A 159 4.56 20.80 8.11
C GLN A 159 4.66 21.88 7.03
N VAL A 160 4.16 21.62 5.82
CA VAL A 160 4.13 22.61 4.73
C VAL A 160 3.23 23.78 5.11
N VAL A 161 2.04 23.52 5.67
CA VAL A 161 1.13 24.58 6.16
C VAL A 161 1.82 25.45 7.22
N ARG A 162 2.50 24.85 8.19
CA ARG A 162 3.28 25.61 9.20
C ARG A 162 4.34 26.51 8.56
N ASN A 163 5.06 25.99 7.58
CA ASN A 163 6.10 26.74 6.89
C ASN A 163 5.52 27.90 6.05
N LEU A 164 4.41 27.65 5.34
CA LEU A 164 3.68 28.66 4.58
C LEU A 164 3.10 29.75 5.50
N SER A 165 2.55 29.37 6.64
CA SER A 165 2.02 30.32 7.63
C SER A 165 3.12 31.24 8.19
N ALA A 166 4.27 30.67 8.55
CA ALA A 166 5.43 31.47 9.00
C ALA A 166 5.96 32.40 7.89
N PHE A 167 5.99 31.91 6.66
CA PHE A 167 6.36 32.71 5.49
C PHE A 167 5.35 33.86 5.26
N ALA A 168 4.06 33.55 5.29
CA ALA A 168 2.99 34.52 5.12
C ALA A 168 3.05 35.61 6.18
N GLU A 169 3.25 35.27 7.43
CA GLU A 169 3.40 36.23 8.53
C GLU A 169 4.63 37.13 8.33
N LYS A 170 5.78 36.57 7.96
CA LYS A 170 7.01 37.33 7.69
C LYS A 170 6.84 38.36 6.58
N TYR A 171 6.08 38.02 5.52
CA TYR A 171 5.96 38.85 4.32
C TYR A 171 4.55 39.46 4.16
N LYS A 172 3.77 39.55 5.21
CA LYS A 172 2.40 40.09 5.19
C LYS A 172 2.32 41.54 4.74
N ALA A 173 3.37 42.32 5.00
CA ALA A 173 3.45 43.74 4.64
C ALA A 173 4.28 44.03 3.37
N LEU A 174 4.88 43.01 2.74
CA LEU A 174 5.67 43.18 1.53
C LEU A 174 4.74 43.30 0.30
N PRO A 175 4.61 44.49 -0.32
CA PRO A 175 3.74 44.67 -1.45
C PRO A 175 4.27 43.97 -2.71
N CYS A 176 3.40 43.49 -3.53
CA CYS A 176 3.70 43.00 -4.87
C CYS A 176 2.54 43.30 -5.83
N LEU A 177 2.84 43.37 -7.11
CA LEU A 177 1.84 43.61 -8.13
C LEU A 177 1.03 42.32 -8.40
N ALA A 178 -0.28 42.44 -8.38
CA ALA A 178 -1.17 41.39 -8.86
C ALA A 178 -1.59 41.61 -10.30
N TYR A 179 -1.96 40.53 -10.98
CA TYR A 179 -2.37 40.53 -12.38
C TYR A 179 -3.73 39.90 -12.51
N THR A 180 -4.55 40.40 -13.44
CA THR A 180 -5.78 39.78 -13.92
C THR A 180 -5.76 39.83 -15.45
N HIS A 181 -6.23 38.77 -16.09
CA HIS A 181 -6.24 38.67 -17.57
C HIS A 181 -4.89 39.02 -18.22
N LEU A 182 -3.79 38.59 -17.59
CA LEU A 182 -2.40 38.90 -18.01
C LEU A 182 -2.05 40.41 -18.03
N GLN A 183 -2.84 41.22 -17.37
CA GLN A 183 -2.64 42.68 -17.24
C GLN A 183 -2.29 43.05 -15.80
N PRO A 184 -1.44 44.03 -15.57
CA PRO A 184 -1.25 44.62 -14.25
C PRO A 184 -2.58 45.11 -13.67
N ALA A 185 -2.84 44.77 -12.41
CA ALA A 185 -4.08 45.14 -11.73
C ALA A 185 -3.76 45.88 -10.42
N GLN A 186 -4.08 45.27 -9.28
CA GLN A 186 -3.93 45.93 -7.97
C GLN A 186 -2.70 45.44 -7.23
N LEU A 187 -2.24 46.18 -6.24
CA LEU A 187 -1.26 45.73 -5.29
C LEU A 187 -1.87 44.67 -4.35
N THR A 188 -1.09 43.69 -4.05
CA THR A 188 -1.33 42.69 -3.00
C THR A 188 -0.06 42.53 -2.18
N THR A 189 0.01 41.50 -1.32
CA THR A 189 1.25 41.22 -0.59
C THR A 189 1.76 39.80 -0.85
N VAL A 190 3.08 39.62 -0.69
CA VAL A 190 3.70 38.30 -0.84
C VAL A 190 3.14 37.32 0.20
N GLY A 191 2.94 37.79 1.43
CA GLY A 191 2.32 36.95 2.48
C GLY A 191 0.90 36.50 2.13
N LYS A 192 0.05 37.39 1.60
CA LYS A 192 -1.30 37.05 1.16
C LYS A 192 -1.28 35.96 0.07
N ARG A 193 -0.34 35.99 -0.85
CA ARG A 193 -0.24 34.92 -1.88
C ARG A 193 0.04 33.56 -1.26
N ALA A 194 0.91 33.49 -0.25
CA ALA A 194 1.21 32.25 0.45
C ALA A 194 0.00 31.68 1.24
N THR A 195 -0.88 32.55 1.74
CA THR A 195 -2.09 32.07 2.44
C THR A 195 -3.06 31.32 1.54
N LEU A 196 -3.09 31.56 0.23
CA LEU A 196 -3.93 30.81 -0.70
C LEU A 196 -3.50 29.36 -0.78
N TRP A 197 -2.19 29.12 -0.90
CA TRP A 197 -1.62 27.76 -0.92
C TRP A 197 -1.79 27.06 0.43
N ALA A 198 -1.63 27.78 1.54
CA ALA A 198 -1.86 27.23 2.87
C ALA A 198 -3.33 26.83 3.06
N TYR A 199 -4.27 27.62 2.55
CA TYR A 199 -5.70 27.34 2.63
C TYR A 199 -6.08 26.07 1.84
N GLU A 200 -5.62 25.96 0.59
CA GLU A 200 -5.85 24.77 -0.24
C GLU A 200 -5.32 23.50 0.43
N LEU A 201 -4.12 23.55 1.02
CA LEU A 201 -3.54 22.42 1.77
C LEU A 201 -4.32 22.10 3.05
N CYS A 202 -4.96 23.08 3.70
CA CYS A 202 -5.82 22.80 4.85
C CYS A 202 -7.08 22.03 4.41
N ASP A 203 -7.69 22.42 3.31
CA ASP A 203 -8.84 21.69 2.73
C ASP A 203 -8.45 20.25 2.34
N ASP A 204 -7.26 20.05 1.74
CA ASP A 204 -6.73 18.73 1.42
C ASP A 204 -6.51 17.86 2.68
N ILE A 205 -6.00 18.46 3.76
CA ILE A 205 -5.80 17.77 5.05
C ILE A 205 -7.15 17.34 5.63
N ASP A 206 -8.13 18.24 5.69
CA ASP A 206 -9.46 17.96 6.22
C ASP A 206 -10.14 16.83 5.44
N GLU A 207 -10.07 16.86 4.10
CA GLU A 207 -10.63 15.78 3.26
C GLU A 207 -9.90 14.44 3.47
N LEU A 208 -8.58 14.44 3.58
CA LEU A 208 -7.82 13.22 3.80
C LEU A 208 -8.11 12.62 5.18
N GLU A 209 -8.20 13.45 6.24
CA GLU A 209 -8.59 13.01 7.58
C GLU A 209 -10.02 12.44 7.57
N HIS A 210 -10.93 13.10 6.86
CA HIS A 210 -12.30 12.59 6.70
C HIS A 210 -12.30 11.20 6.04
N ARG A 211 -11.56 11.00 4.95
CA ARG A 211 -11.45 9.69 4.28
C ARG A 211 -10.85 8.63 5.19
N LEU A 212 -9.77 8.95 5.89
CA LEU A 212 -9.15 8.03 6.84
C LEU A 212 -10.08 7.62 7.98
N SER A 213 -10.92 8.53 8.47
CA SER A 213 -11.92 8.22 9.49
C SER A 213 -12.97 7.20 9.03
N LYS A 214 -13.21 7.12 7.73
CA LYS A 214 -14.15 6.16 7.11
C LYS A 214 -13.50 4.86 6.67
N LEU A 215 -12.17 4.84 6.58
CA LEU A 215 -11.43 3.68 6.12
C LEU A 215 -11.49 2.56 7.17
N LYS A 216 -12.15 1.46 6.81
CA LYS A 216 -12.32 0.28 7.68
C LYS A 216 -11.64 -0.93 7.06
N LEU A 217 -11.18 -1.83 7.91
CA LEU A 217 -10.75 -3.16 7.47
C LEU A 217 -11.93 -3.90 6.83
N LEU A 218 -11.64 -4.74 5.85
CA LEU A 218 -12.64 -5.55 5.16
C LEU A 218 -13.07 -6.79 5.97
N GLY A 219 -12.27 -7.13 7.00
CA GLY A 219 -12.53 -8.28 7.86
C GLY A 219 -12.27 -9.62 7.17
N SER A 220 -12.81 -10.69 7.75
CA SER A 220 -12.79 -12.03 7.19
C SER A 220 -14.13 -12.35 6.57
N LYS A 221 -14.14 -12.93 5.38
CA LYS A 221 -15.36 -13.40 4.66
C LYS A 221 -14.97 -14.49 3.67
N GLY A 222 -15.99 -15.26 3.25
CA GLY A 222 -15.82 -16.30 2.25
C GLY A 222 -15.44 -15.75 0.87
N THR A 223 -14.99 -16.60 -0.02
CA THR A 223 -14.51 -16.26 -1.36
C THR A 223 -15.52 -15.45 -2.19
N THR A 224 -16.80 -15.67 -1.95
CA THR A 224 -17.91 -14.99 -2.63
C THR A 224 -18.49 -13.81 -1.83
N GLY A 225 -17.84 -13.42 -0.73
CA GLY A 225 -18.31 -12.36 0.17
C GLY A 225 -19.40 -12.79 1.15
N THR A 226 -19.67 -14.08 1.25
CA THR A 226 -20.57 -14.68 2.24
C THR A 226 -19.78 -15.34 3.37
N GLN A 227 -20.42 -15.45 4.52
CA GLN A 227 -19.89 -16.21 5.69
C GLN A 227 -20.78 -17.39 5.99
#